data_7cc68db2dea0c72a02e6229b9067cc64
#
_entry.id   7cc68db2dea0c72a02e6229b9067cc64
#
_cell.length_a   1.000
_cell.length_b   1.000
_cell.length_c   1.000
_cell.angle_alpha   90.00
_cell.angle_beta   90.00
_cell.angle_gamma   90.00
#
_symmetry.space_group_name_H-M   'P 1'
#
loop_
_entity.id
_entity.type
_entity.pdbx_description
1 polymer ?
#
loop_
_entity_poly.entity_id
_entity_poly.type
_entity_poly.pdbx_seq_one_letter_code
_entity_poly.pdbx_strand_id
1 'polypeptide(L)'
;LDGLNFEAISNSKPDVILAGYSGITKEDYDTLSKIAPVAAYKSKPWQTLWRDMIKIDSKALGMEKEGDELIKNTEARISKELEKHPEIKGKIKGKKVLFTMINAADTSKFWIYTSKDPRANYLTDLGLVFPESLKEFESEDSFAKEISAEEANKINDADVIITYGDDKT
;
A
#
# COMPACT_ATOMS: atom_id res chain seq x y z
N LEU A 1 12.98 11.84 6.52
CA LEU A 1 11.92 12.85 6.34
C LEU A 1 11.99 13.77 7.53
N ASP A 2 12.21 15.05 7.28
CA ASP A 2 12.04 16.08 8.31
C ASP A 2 10.60 15.99 8.81
N GLY A 3 10.38 16.22 10.11
CA GLY A 3 9.07 16.10 10.74
C GLY A 3 7.98 16.98 10.10
N LEU A 4 6.73 16.84 10.53
CA LEU A 4 5.63 17.66 10.03
C LEU A 4 5.84 19.13 10.38
N ASN A 5 5.65 20.02 9.39
CA ASN A 5 5.66 21.46 9.63
C ASN A 5 4.26 21.92 10.05
N PHE A 6 3.96 21.80 11.35
CA PHE A 6 2.65 22.16 11.91
C PHE A 6 2.29 23.62 11.71
N GLU A 7 3.27 24.54 11.71
CA GLU A 7 3.04 25.95 11.45
C GLU A 7 2.55 26.19 10.02
N ALA A 8 3.20 25.59 9.04
CA ALA A 8 2.78 25.68 7.65
C ALA A 8 1.38 25.09 7.44
N ILE A 9 1.07 23.94 8.08
CA ILE A 9 -0.26 23.33 8.04
C ILE A 9 -1.29 24.25 8.66
N SER A 10 -1.02 24.84 9.83
CA SER A 10 -1.93 25.79 10.49
C SER A 10 -2.17 27.03 9.64
N ASN A 11 -1.11 27.56 9.01
CA ASN A 11 -1.20 28.75 8.15
C ASN A 11 -2.01 28.50 6.88
N SER A 12 -2.13 27.26 6.42
CA SER A 12 -2.99 26.89 5.27
C SER A 12 -4.49 26.92 5.62
N LYS A 13 -4.84 26.98 6.91
CA LYS A 13 -6.22 27.02 7.42
C LYS A 13 -7.10 25.91 6.83
N PRO A 14 -6.72 24.62 6.97
CA PRO A 14 -7.48 23.52 6.39
C PRO A 14 -8.81 23.33 7.12
N ASP A 15 -9.87 22.96 6.38
CA ASP A 15 -11.16 22.54 6.95
C ASP A 15 -11.10 21.08 7.45
N VAL A 16 -10.22 20.27 6.84
CA VAL A 16 -9.97 18.86 7.20
C VAL A 16 -8.55 18.47 6.82
N ILE A 17 -7.97 17.54 7.58
CA ILE A 17 -6.66 16.95 7.30
C ILE A 17 -6.84 15.46 6.94
N LEU A 18 -6.48 15.08 5.71
CA LEU A 18 -6.56 13.69 5.25
C LEU A 18 -5.22 12.99 5.51
N ALA A 19 -5.24 12.00 6.36
CA ALA A 19 -4.10 11.19 6.79
C ALA A 19 -4.42 9.68 6.79
N GLY A 20 -5.40 9.26 5.94
CA GLY A 20 -5.86 7.89 5.83
C GLY A 20 -4.76 6.91 5.39
N TYR A 21 -3.77 7.37 4.61
CA TYR A 21 -2.56 6.64 4.29
C TYR A 21 -1.34 7.47 4.67
N SER A 22 -0.89 7.30 5.89
CA SER A 22 0.21 8.10 6.45
C SER A 22 0.98 7.32 7.52
N GLY A 23 2.07 7.90 7.99
CA GLY A 23 2.85 7.43 9.13
C GLY A 23 2.78 8.36 10.33
N ILE A 24 1.72 9.18 10.45
CA ILE A 24 1.59 10.10 11.60
C ILE A 24 1.55 9.31 12.92
N THR A 25 2.23 9.84 13.92
CA THR A 25 2.21 9.29 15.28
C THR A 25 0.94 9.74 16.03
N LYS A 26 0.73 9.19 17.22
CA LYS A 26 -0.33 9.67 18.11
C LYS A 26 -0.14 11.15 18.49
N GLU A 27 1.10 11.56 18.75
CA GLU A 27 1.44 12.96 19.06
C GLU A 27 1.19 13.88 17.87
N ASP A 28 1.53 13.44 16.65
CA ASP A 28 1.22 14.19 15.42
C ASP A 28 -0.30 14.37 15.27
N TYR A 29 -1.05 13.28 15.44
CA TYR A 29 -2.52 13.30 15.39
C TYR A 29 -3.11 14.29 16.38
N ASP A 30 -2.65 14.25 17.65
CA ASP A 30 -3.14 15.13 18.70
C ASP A 30 -2.81 16.59 18.41
N THR A 31 -1.67 16.86 17.79
CA THR A 31 -1.26 18.21 17.38
C THR A 31 -2.04 18.71 16.17
N LEU A 32 -2.18 17.88 15.13
CA LEU A 32 -2.97 18.19 13.95
C LEU A 32 -4.45 18.42 14.28
N SER A 33 -5.00 17.65 15.22
CA SER A 33 -6.40 17.76 15.66
C SER A 33 -6.73 19.09 16.35
N LYS A 34 -5.71 19.84 16.79
CA LYS A 34 -5.89 21.22 17.28
C LYS A 34 -6.01 22.25 16.16
N ILE A 35 -5.59 21.88 14.94
CA ILE A 35 -5.67 22.74 13.76
C ILE A 35 -6.99 22.52 13.03
N ALA A 36 -7.32 21.26 12.70
CA ALA A 36 -8.55 20.87 12.01
C ALA A 36 -8.90 19.39 12.31
N PRO A 37 -10.13 18.92 12.00
CA PRO A 37 -10.46 17.51 12.07
C PRO A 37 -9.51 16.67 11.22
N VAL A 38 -9.05 15.52 11.76
CA VAL A 38 -8.08 14.63 11.11
C VAL A 38 -8.72 13.28 10.78
N ALA A 39 -8.72 12.91 9.51
CA ALA A 39 -9.06 11.58 9.04
C ALA A 39 -7.80 10.72 8.95
N ALA A 40 -7.51 9.93 9.98
CA ALA A 40 -6.32 9.09 10.06
C ALA A 40 -6.62 7.63 9.71
N TYR A 41 -5.56 6.84 9.48
CA TYR A 41 -5.64 5.38 9.32
C TYR A 41 -6.21 4.72 10.59
N LYS A 42 -6.86 3.57 10.42
CA LYS A 42 -7.58 2.90 11.53
C LYS A 42 -6.72 1.92 12.33
N SER A 43 -5.69 1.35 11.73
CA SER A 43 -4.91 0.27 12.36
C SER A 43 -3.44 0.64 12.55
N LYS A 44 -2.65 0.55 11.51
CA LYS A 44 -1.19 0.75 11.56
C LYS A 44 -0.75 1.72 10.46
N PRO A 45 0.34 2.45 10.66
CA PRO A 45 0.94 3.31 9.65
C PRO A 45 1.17 2.58 8.32
N TRP A 46 0.85 3.23 7.20
CA TRP A 46 1.13 2.76 5.84
C TRP A 46 0.45 1.43 5.44
N GLN A 47 -0.55 0.96 6.21
CA GLN A 47 -1.24 -0.30 5.96
C GLN A 47 -2.70 -0.14 5.49
N THR A 48 -3.13 1.07 5.18
CA THR A 48 -4.49 1.31 4.69
C THR A 48 -4.58 0.90 3.22
N LEU A 49 -5.42 -0.07 2.93
CA LEU A 49 -5.67 -0.50 1.56
C LEU A 49 -6.46 0.57 0.79
N TRP A 50 -6.37 0.58 -0.55
CA TRP A 50 -6.89 1.66 -1.38
C TRP A 50 -8.40 1.89 -1.23
N ARG A 51 -9.19 0.82 -1.04
CA ARG A 51 -10.65 0.94 -0.80
C ARG A 51 -10.93 1.62 0.54
N ASP A 52 -10.19 1.24 1.57
CA ASP A 52 -10.36 1.82 2.90
C ASP A 52 -9.88 3.26 2.93
N MET A 53 -8.83 3.60 2.21
CA MET A 53 -8.36 4.98 2.06
C MET A 53 -9.43 5.86 1.43
N ILE A 54 -10.05 5.42 0.31
CA ILE A 54 -11.15 6.16 -0.33
C ILE A 54 -12.32 6.34 0.64
N LYS A 55 -12.68 5.31 1.41
CA LYS A 55 -13.78 5.40 2.39
C LYS A 55 -13.47 6.36 3.55
N ILE A 56 -12.23 6.35 4.04
CA ILE A 56 -11.81 7.26 5.11
C ILE A 56 -11.88 8.70 4.61
N ASP A 57 -11.28 8.97 3.46
CA ASP A 57 -11.16 10.31 2.91
C ASP A 57 -12.51 10.85 2.45
N SER A 58 -13.31 10.06 1.73
CA SER A 58 -14.64 10.48 1.28
C SER A 58 -15.59 10.76 2.45
N LYS A 59 -15.52 9.96 3.51
CA LYS A 59 -16.29 10.22 4.73
C LYS A 59 -15.89 11.54 5.40
N ALA A 60 -14.60 11.81 5.47
CA ALA A 60 -14.10 13.06 6.04
C ALA A 60 -14.54 14.30 5.23
N LEU A 61 -14.74 14.13 3.93
CA LEU A 61 -15.21 15.18 3.02
C LEU A 61 -16.75 15.28 2.92
N GLY A 62 -17.51 14.38 3.57
CA GLY A 62 -18.96 14.29 3.42
C GLY A 62 -19.40 13.80 2.04
N MET A 63 -18.56 13.00 1.37
CA MET A 63 -18.70 12.51 -0.02
C MET A 63 -18.73 10.98 -0.07
N GLU A 64 -19.41 10.34 0.89
CA GLU A 64 -19.41 8.87 1.00
C GLU A 64 -19.97 8.18 -0.25
N LYS A 65 -21.00 8.76 -0.87
CA LYS A 65 -21.59 8.21 -2.10
C LYS A 65 -20.62 8.25 -3.26
N GLU A 66 -19.96 9.38 -3.44
CA GLU A 66 -18.93 9.57 -4.47
C GLU A 66 -17.74 8.64 -4.23
N GLY A 67 -17.37 8.41 -2.96
CA GLY A 67 -16.37 7.44 -2.56
C GLY A 67 -16.74 6.00 -2.96
N ASP A 68 -17.96 5.58 -2.68
CA ASP A 68 -18.47 4.27 -3.08
C ASP A 68 -18.53 4.11 -4.61
N GLU A 69 -18.96 5.16 -5.32
CA GLU A 69 -18.96 5.18 -6.80
C GLU A 69 -17.53 5.11 -7.35
N LEU A 70 -16.57 5.81 -6.76
CA LEU A 70 -15.16 5.77 -7.16
C LEU A 70 -14.59 4.37 -7.01
N ILE A 71 -14.86 3.67 -5.91
CA ILE A 71 -14.44 2.28 -5.69
C ILE A 71 -15.01 1.40 -6.80
N LYS A 72 -16.34 1.43 -7.01
CA LYS A 72 -17.03 0.64 -8.02
C LYS A 72 -16.48 0.89 -9.44
N ASN A 73 -16.28 2.16 -9.79
CA ASN A 73 -15.76 2.54 -11.11
C ASN A 73 -14.30 2.08 -11.29
N THR A 74 -13.49 2.13 -10.23
CA THR A 74 -12.11 1.66 -10.25
C THR A 74 -12.05 0.14 -10.44
N GLU A 75 -12.87 -0.62 -9.70
CA GLU A 75 -12.99 -2.08 -9.85
C GLU A 75 -13.44 -2.48 -11.25
N ALA A 76 -14.45 -1.79 -11.79
CA ALA A 76 -14.93 -2.02 -13.14
C ALA A 76 -13.85 -1.71 -14.19
N ARG A 77 -13.05 -0.65 -13.98
CA ARG A 77 -11.94 -0.30 -14.86
C ARG A 77 -10.83 -1.35 -14.83
N ILE A 78 -10.46 -1.83 -13.64
CA ILE A 78 -9.47 -2.91 -13.48
C ILE A 78 -9.94 -4.16 -14.25
N SER A 79 -11.18 -4.58 -14.04
CA SER A 79 -11.76 -5.74 -14.70
C SER A 79 -11.76 -5.59 -16.22
N LYS A 80 -12.18 -4.42 -16.72
CA LYS A 80 -12.21 -4.11 -18.15
C LYS A 80 -10.82 -4.11 -18.78
N GLU A 81 -9.80 -3.59 -18.09
CA GLU A 81 -8.43 -3.64 -18.60
C GLU A 81 -7.91 -5.09 -18.66
N LEU A 82 -8.18 -5.90 -17.65
CA LEU A 82 -7.81 -7.31 -17.68
C LEU A 82 -8.51 -8.09 -18.81
N GLU A 83 -9.74 -7.72 -19.18
CA GLU A 83 -10.47 -8.34 -20.30
C GLU A 83 -9.86 -8.04 -21.67
N LYS A 84 -9.16 -6.90 -21.82
CA LYS A 84 -8.43 -6.57 -23.05
C LYS A 84 -7.17 -7.41 -23.24
N HIS A 85 -6.71 -8.07 -22.17
CA HIS A 85 -5.49 -8.86 -22.14
C HIS A 85 -5.77 -10.31 -21.69
N PRO A 86 -6.57 -11.08 -22.44
CA PRO A 86 -6.95 -12.44 -22.06
C PRO A 86 -5.73 -13.36 -21.93
N GLU A 87 -4.68 -13.10 -22.70
CA GLU A 87 -3.40 -13.81 -22.64
C GLU A 87 -2.68 -13.60 -21.30
N ILE A 88 -2.86 -12.44 -20.65
CA ILE A 88 -2.33 -12.14 -19.32
C ILE A 88 -3.27 -12.70 -18.25
N LYS A 89 -4.56 -12.35 -18.33
CA LYS A 89 -5.60 -12.75 -17.36
C LYS A 89 -5.60 -14.26 -17.09
N GLY A 90 -5.50 -15.07 -18.15
CA GLY A 90 -5.45 -16.53 -18.01
C GLY A 90 -4.16 -17.06 -17.39
N LYS A 91 -3.05 -16.33 -17.51
CA LYS A 91 -1.73 -16.75 -17.01
C LYS A 91 -1.46 -16.33 -15.58
N ILE A 92 -2.00 -15.19 -15.14
CA ILE A 92 -1.70 -14.64 -13.80
C ILE A 92 -2.65 -15.12 -12.72
N LYS A 93 -3.85 -15.57 -13.08
CA LYS A 93 -4.85 -16.01 -12.11
C LYS A 93 -4.33 -17.14 -11.23
N GLY A 94 -4.29 -16.89 -9.93
CA GLY A 94 -3.80 -17.84 -8.93
C GLY A 94 -2.29 -18.00 -8.89
N LYS A 95 -1.54 -17.22 -9.71
CA LYS A 95 -0.08 -17.20 -9.62
C LYS A 95 0.38 -16.50 -8.37
N LYS A 96 1.41 -17.04 -7.73
CA LYS A 96 1.99 -16.50 -6.51
C LYS A 96 2.95 -15.38 -6.83
N VAL A 97 2.65 -14.18 -6.32
CA VAL A 97 3.44 -12.98 -6.58
C VAL A 97 4.17 -12.51 -5.34
N LEU A 98 5.45 -12.20 -5.50
CA LEU A 98 6.26 -11.50 -4.51
C LEU A 98 6.50 -10.07 -5.00
N PHE A 99 6.11 -9.08 -4.17
CA PHE A 99 6.40 -7.68 -4.43
C PHE A 99 7.62 -7.26 -3.63
N THR A 100 8.61 -6.66 -4.29
CA THR A 100 9.93 -6.37 -3.70
C THR A 100 10.42 -4.98 -4.05
N MET A 101 11.42 -4.52 -3.29
CA MET A 101 12.30 -3.42 -3.67
C MET A 101 13.75 -3.89 -3.57
N ILE A 102 14.45 -3.85 -4.70
CA ILE A 102 15.83 -4.28 -4.82
C ILE A 102 16.69 -3.04 -5.16
N ASN A 103 17.72 -2.81 -4.34
CA ASN A 103 18.71 -1.78 -4.65
C ASN A 103 19.84 -2.42 -5.46
N ALA A 104 19.99 -2.02 -6.70
CA ALA A 104 21.01 -2.55 -7.58
C ALA A 104 22.45 -2.23 -7.12
N ALA A 105 22.64 -1.18 -6.31
CA ALA A 105 23.95 -0.85 -5.73
C ALA A 105 24.32 -1.76 -4.55
N ASP A 106 23.34 -2.41 -3.90
CA ASP A 106 23.56 -3.36 -2.81
C ASP A 106 22.53 -4.50 -2.92
N THR A 107 22.93 -5.58 -3.57
CA THR A 107 22.09 -6.77 -3.76
C THR A 107 22.25 -7.80 -2.63
N SER A 108 23.01 -7.48 -1.58
CA SER A 108 23.15 -8.37 -0.40
C SER A 108 21.87 -8.47 0.42
N LYS A 109 20.96 -7.54 0.24
CA LYS A 109 19.68 -7.46 0.93
C LYS A 109 18.63 -6.78 0.06
N PHE A 110 17.36 -7.03 0.36
CA PHE A 110 16.22 -6.43 -0.32
C PHE A 110 14.98 -6.42 0.56
N TRP A 111 14.02 -5.58 0.20
CA TRP A 111 12.75 -5.50 0.88
C TRP A 111 11.73 -6.42 0.22
N ILE A 112 11.00 -7.16 1.03
CA ILE A 112 9.78 -7.88 0.63
C ILE A 112 8.58 -7.19 1.27
N TYR A 113 7.48 -7.11 0.51
CA TYR A 113 6.24 -6.48 0.96
C TYR A 113 5.19 -7.56 1.21
N THR A 114 4.53 -7.45 2.36
CA THR A 114 3.52 -8.42 2.80
C THR A 114 2.13 -8.07 2.26
N SER A 115 1.14 -8.90 2.58
CA SER A 115 -0.28 -8.65 2.26
C SER A 115 -0.83 -7.35 2.86
N LYS A 116 -0.14 -6.75 3.81
CA LYS A 116 -0.51 -5.48 4.47
C LYS A 116 -0.05 -4.24 3.70
N ASP A 117 0.89 -4.39 2.77
CA ASP A 117 1.27 -3.30 1.88
C ASP A 117 0.19 -3.08 0.82
N PRO A 118 -0.38 -1.88 0.69
CA PRO A 118 -1.45 -1.63 -0.26
C PRO A 118 -1.05 -1.81 -1.73
N ARG A 119 0.23 -1.64 -2.08
CA ARG A 119 0.76 -1.86 -3.43
C ARG A 119 0.83 -3.35 -3.74
N ALA A 120 1.37 -4.14 -2.81
CA ALA A 120 1.41 -5.59 -2.92
C ALA A 120 -0.01 -6.18 -2.92
N ASN A 121 -0.89 -5.70 -2.01
CA ASN A 121 -2.26 -6.17 -1.91
C ASN A 121 -3.06 -5.89 -3.18
N TYR A 122 -2.83 -4.77 -3.87
CA TYR A 122 -3.48 -4.44 -5.14
C TYR A 122 -3.30 -5.55 -6.21
N LEU A 123 -2.21 -6.30 -6.16
CA LEU A 123 -1.97 -7.40 -7.10
C LEU A 123 -3.00 -8.53 -6.96
N THR A 124 -3.64 -8.65 -5.80
CA THR A 124 -4.73 -9.61 -5.60
C THR A 124 -6.00 -9.23 -6.36
N ASP A 125 -6.24 -7.94 -6.60
CA ASP A 125 -7.33 -7.45 -7.45
C ASP A 125 -7.16 -7.88 -8.92
N LEU A 126 -5.92 -8.19 -9.32
CA LEU A 126 -5.59 -8.71 -10.65
C LEU A 126 -5.72 -10.24 -10.73
N GLY A 127 -6.02 -10.91 -9.61
CA GLY A 127 -6.17 -12.36 -9.52
C GLY A 127 -4.90 -13.13 -9.13
N LEU A 128 -3.83 -12.42 -8.74
CA LEU A 128 -2.64 -13.02 -8.16
C LEU A 128 -2.88 -13.38 -6.69
N VAL A 129 -2.03 -14.23 -6.12
CA VAL A 129 -2.06 -14.61 -4.70
C VAL A 129 -0.68 -14.47 -4.09
N PHE A 130 -0.60 -14.40 -2.76
CA PHE A 130 0.70 -14.36 -2.09
C PHE A 130 1.28 -15.77 -1.91
N PRO A 131 2.62 -15.91 -1.95
CA PRO A 131 3.31 -17.14 -1.59
C PRO A 131 2.98 -17.56 -0.14
N GLU A 132 2.82 -18.85 0.12
CA GLU A 132 2.61 -19.35 1.49
C GLU A 132 3.84 -19.07 2.38
N SER A 133 5.04 -19.18 1.80
CA SER A 133 6.30 -18.88 2.48
C SER A 133 6.41 -17.42 2.95
N LEU A 134 5.66 -16.48 2.36
CA LEU A 134 5.65 -15.08 2.79
C LEU A 134 5.12 -14.92 4.22
N LYS A 135 4.30 -15.85 4.71
CA LYS A 135 3.72 -15.81 6.05
C LYS A 135 4.77 -15.79 7.17
N GLU A 136 5.93 -16.39 6.96
CA GLU A 136 7.03 -16.36 7.94
C GLU A 136 7.58 -14.95 8.18
N PHE A 137 7.38 -14.07 7.22
CA PHE A 137 7.88 -12.70 7.24
C PHE A 137 6.80 -11.68 7.61
N GLU A 138 5.54 -12.11 7.74
CA GLU A 138 4.46 -11.22 8.16
C GLU A 138 4.54 -10.90 9.65
N SER A 139 4.27 -9.65 9.99
CA SER A 139 4.07 -9.19 11.37
C SER A 139 2.87 -8.25 11.43
N GLU A 140 2.29 -8.06 12.62
CA GLU A 140 1.18 -7.12 12.77
C GLU A 140 1.61 -5.67 12.59
N ASP A 141 2.86 -5.37 12.89
CA ASP A 141 3.38 -4.01 12.96
C ASP A 141 4.08 -3.55 11.67
N SER A 142 4.32 -4.44 10.71
CA SER A 142 5.05 -4.10 9.50
C SER A 142 4.37 -4.60 8.23
N PHE A 143 4.35 -3.74 7.22
CA PHE A 143 3.90 -4.05 5.86
C PHE A 143 5.05 -4.55 4.96
N ALA A 144 6.29 -4.46 5.44
CA ALA A 144 7.48 -4.85 4.70
C ALA A 144 8.57 -5.36 5.65
N LYS A 145 9.48 -6.20 5.13
CA LYS A 145 10.64 -6.68 5.84
C LYS A 145 11.87 -6.66 4.95
N GLU A 146 12.98 -6.16 5.48
CA GLU A 146 14.30 -6.34 4.86
C GLU A 146 14.80 -7.75 5.18
N ILE A 147 15.21 -8.46 4.15
CA ILE A 147 15.84 -9.78 4.26
C ILE A 147 17.17 -9.81 3.52
N SER A 148 18.08 -10.68 3.95
CA SER A 148 19.33 -10.91 3.23
C SER A 148 19.09 -11.73 1.97
N ALA A 149 20.01 -11.61 0.99
CA ALA A 149 19.97 -12.45 -0.21
C ALA A 149 20.07 -13.94 0.12
N GLU A 150 20.73 -14.32 1.23
CA GLU A 150 20.81 -15.70 1.71
C GLU A 150 19.46 -16.25 2.17
N GLU A 151 18.58 -15.37 2.67
CA GLU A 151 17.23 -15.73 3.08
C GLU A 151 16.23 -15.84 1.92
N ALA A 152 16.61 -15.38 0.72
CA ALA A 152 15.75 -15.42 -0.46
C ALA A 152 15.26 -16.83 -0.78
N ASN A 153 16.04 -17.86 -0.48
CA ASN A 153 15.70 -19.26 -0.68
C ASN A 153 14.50 -19.73 0.19
N LYS A 154 14.18 -19.01 1.25
CA LYS A 154 12.98 -19.29 2.08
C LYS A 154 11.69 -18.95 1.34
N ILE A 155 11.74 -18.07 0.33
CA ILE A 155 10.60 -17.71 -0.51
C ILE A 155 10.76 -18.43 -1.85
N ASN A 156 10.53 -19.74 -1.85
CA ASN A 156 10.79 -20.62 -2.97
C ASN A 156 9.54 -21.01 -3.77
N ASP A 157 8.38 -20.49 -3.39
CA ASP A 157 7.09 -20.81 -4.01
C ASP A 157 6.46 -19.62 -4.75
N ALA A 158 7.22 -18.57 -5.05
CA ALA A 158 6.78 -17.46 -5.88
C ALA A 158 6.87 -17.81 -7.37
N ASP A 159 5.79 -17.57 -8.13
CA ASP A 159 5.76 -17.72 -9.59
C ASP A 159 6.22 -16.46 -10.32
N VAL A 160 6.00 -15.28 -9.69
CA VAL A 160 6.24 -13.96 -10.28
C VAL A 160 6.88 -13.06 -9.24
N ILE A 161 7.91 -12.34 -9.65
CA ILE A 161 8.51 -11.28 -8.83
C ILE A 161 8.26 -9.95 -9.52
N ILE A 162 7.69 -8.99 -8.77
CA ILE A 162 7.54 -7.60 -9.19
C ILE A 162 8.45 -6.76 -8.31
N THR A 163 9.33 -6.02 -8.91
CA THR A 163 10.27 -5.15 -8.20
C THR A 163 10.24 -3.74 -8.76
N TYR A 164 10.61 -2.81 -7.93
CA TYR A 164 10.97 -1.46 -8.35
C TYR A 164 12.35 -1.08 -7.79
N GLY A 165 13.00 -0.14 -8.43
CA GLY A 165 14.32 0.35 -8.07
C GLY A 165 14.64 1.60 -8.87
N ASP A 166 15.87 2.12 -8.73
CA ASP A 166 16.31 3.28 -9.47
C ASP A 166 16.66 2.93 -10.93
N ASP A 167 16.30 3.83 -11.86
CA ASP A 167 16.54 3.68 -13.32
C ASP A 167 18.02 3.65 -13.74
N LYS A 168 18.94 3.59 -12.81
CA LYS A 168 20.39 3.67 -13.06
C LYS A 168 21.08 2.32 -13.07
N THR A 169 20.38 1.29 -13.48
CA THR A 169 20.95 -0.05 -13.69
C THR A 169 20.90 -0.45 -15.14
#